data_bc8994f0c49fd6347519cedd5f2f3876
#
_entry.id   bc8994f0c49fd6347519cedd5f2f3876
#
_cell.length_a   1.000
_cell.length_b   1.000
_cell.length_c   1.000
_cell.angle_alpha   90.00
_cell.angle_beta   90.00
_cell.angle_gamma   90.00
#
_symmetry.space_group_name_H-M   'P 1'
#
loop_
_entity.id
_entity.type
_entity.pdbx_description
1 polymer ?
#
loop_
_entity_poly.entity_id
_entity_poly.type
_entity_poly.pdbx_seq_one_letter_code
_entity_poly.pdbx_strand_id
1 'polypeptide(L)'
;MDAEYQEIETMSPSFNHGYFQLSLGTALRNLGKYVVVTAVTIDIDGKPYIPDVLVYPKRKVSRKHDIIQMTEMPLLAVEILSPTQGTKEILDKFEAYFAAGVRSCWLVEPVMGVVSVHSSLENAQTFSSGDVVDDVLDIRLPLAEIFR
;
A
#
# COMPACT_ATOMS: atom_id res chain seq x y z
N MET A 1 1.41 -11.76 28.37
CA MET A 1 0.72 -12.20 27.14
C MET A 1 1.37 -13.47 26.65
N ASP A 2 0.61 -14.51 26.38
CA ASP A 2 1.18 -15.77 25.94
C ASP A 2 1.60 -15.74 24.46
N ALA A 3 2.37 -16.74 24.05
CA ALA A 3 2.93 -16.79 22.69
C ALA A 3 1.85 -16.92 21.61
N GLU A 4 0.76 -17.62 21.90
CA GLU A 4 -0.35 -17.80 20.96
C GLU A 4 -1.04 -16.48 20.67
N TYR A 5 -1.30 -15.67 21.68
CA TYR A 5 -1.90 -14.35 21.53
C TYR A 5 -0.99 -13.43 20.69
N GLN A 6 0.32 -13.43 20.97
CA GLN A 6 1.28 -12.62 20.23
C GLN A 6 1.34 -13.03 18.75
N GLU A 7 1.29 -14.32 18.47
CA GLU A 7 1.28 -14.83 17.10
C GLU A 7 0.05 -14.36 16.33
N ILE A 8 -1.14 -14.43 16.93
CA ILE A 8 -2.37 -13.93 16.31
C ILE A 8 -2.27 -12.43 16.05
N GLU A 9 -1.77 -11.65 17.02
CA GLU A 9 -1.63 -10.21 16.90
C GLU A 9 -0.70 -9.81 15.76
N THR A 10 0.40 -10.53 15.54
CA THR A 10 1.35 -10.26 14.46
C THR A 10 0.87 -10.74 13.09
N MET A 11 0.01 -11.75 13.01
CA MET A 11 -0.48 -12.34 11.78
C MET A 11 -1.73 -11.64 11.24
N SER A 12 -2.50 -11.01 12.10
CA SER A 12 -3.77 -10.40 11.75
C SER A 12 -3.68 -8.88 11.75
N PRO A 13 -4.12 -8.20 10.67
CA PRO A 13 -4.18 -6.74 10.69
C PRO A 13 -5.19 -6.26 11.73
N SER A 14 -4.96 -5.06 12.26
CA SER A 14 -5.89 -4.45 13.22
C SER A 14 -7.18 -4.03 12.53
N PHE A 15 -8.21 -3.75 13.33
CA PHE A 15 -9.50 -3.24 12.85
C PHE A 15 -9.30 -1.97 12.00
N ASN A 16 -8.56 -0.99 12.52
CA ASN A 16 -8.36 0.27 11.81
C ASN A 16 -7.53 0.09 10.55
N HIS A 17 -6.52 -0.78 10.59
CA HIS A 17 -5.73 -1.10 9.41
C HIS A 17 -6.62 -1.61 8.27
N GLY A 18 -7.49 -2.58 8.55
CA GLY A 18 -8.41 -3.11 7.55
C GLY A 18 -9.42 -2.07 7.06
N TYR A 19 -9.92 -1.23 7.97
CA TYR A 19 -10.85 -0.17 7.62
C TYR A 19 -10.23 0.84 6.63
N PHE A 20 -9.03 1.33 6.94
CA PHE A 20 -8.38 2.32 6.07
C PHE A 20 -7.83 1.68 4.79
N GLN A 21 -7.44 0.42 4.83
CA GLN A 21 -7.07 -0.33 3.63
C GLN A 21 -8.23 -0.37 2.63
N LEU A 22 -9.44 -0.65 3.10
CA LEU A 22 -10.62 -0.66 2.26
C LEU A 22 -10.97 0.74 1.75
N SER A 23 -10.93 1.75 2.61
CA SER A 23 -11.23 3.13 2.23
C SER A 23 -10.29 3.62 1.13
N LEU A 24 -9.00 3.40 1.29
CA LEU A 24 -8.00 3.81 0.31
C LEU A 24 -8.14 3.00 -0.98
N GLY A 25 -8.30 1.69 -0.88
CA GLY A 25 -8.50 0.83 -2.03
C GLY A 25 -9.72 1.24 -2.84
N THR A 26 -10.82 1.56 -2.17
CA THR A 26 -12.05 2.04 -2.81
C THR A 26 -11.83 3.38 -3.51
N ALA A 27 -11.17 4.33 -2.85
CA ALA A 27 -10.90 5.65 -3.43
C ALA A 27 -10.03 5.52 -4.70
N LEU A 28 -8.99 4.71 -4.66
CA LEU A 28 -8.14 4.46 -5.82
C LEU A 28 -8.89 3.76 -6.95
N ARG A 29 -9.70 2.76 -6.63
CA ARG A 29 -10.50 2.03 -7.62
C ARG A 29 -11.51 2.95 -8.29
N ASN A 30 -12.13 3.84 -7.57
CA ASN A 30 -13.14 4.76 -8.09
C ASN A 30 -12.57 5.80 -9.06
N LEU A 31 -11.26 5.98 -9.12
CA LEU A 31 -10.63 6.81 -10.14
C LEU A 31 -10.83 6.24 -11.56
N GLY A 32 -11.06 4.93 -11.68
CA GLY A 32 -11.33 4.29 -12.97
C GLY A 32 -10.13 4.18 -13.90
N LYS A 33 -8.92 4.45 -13.40
CA LYS A 33 -7.69 4.47 -14.20
C LYS A 33 -6.89 3.17 -14.12
N TYR A 34 -7.02 2.44 -13.00
CA TYR A 34 -6.10 1.36 -12.65
C TYR A 34 -6.85 0.16 -12.14
N VAL A 35 -6.18 -0.98 -12.11
CA VAL A 35 -6.61 -2.14 -11.35
C VAL A 35 -6.00 -2.04 -9.96
N VAL A 36 -6.85 -2.11 -8.94
CA VAL A 36 -6.45 -1.99 -7.54
C VAL A 36 -6.73 -3.31 -6.84
N VAL A 37 -5.73 -3.86 -6.19
CA VAL A 37 -5.84 -5.09 -5.39
C VAL A 37 -5.25 -4.86 -4.00
N THR A 38 -5.59 -5.73 -3.06
CA THR A 38 -5.12 -5.63 -1.68
C THR A 38 -4.44 -6.91 -1.25
N ALA A 39 -3.35 -6.76 -0.50
CA ALA A 39 -2.68 -7.86 0.19
C ALA A 39 -2.27 -9.04 -0.72
N VAL A 40 -1.89 -8.75 -1.95
CA VAL A 40 -1.36 -9.74 -2.88
C VAL A 40 0.14 -9.86 -2.67
N THR A 41 0.65 -11.08 -2.67
CA THR A 41 2.08 -11.33 -2.56
C THR A 41 2.79 -10.96 -3.87
N ILE A 42 3.86 -10.17 -3.76
CA ILE A 42 4.80 -9.94 -4.85
C ILE A 42 6.12 -10.64 -4.54
N ASP A 43 6.74 -11.20 -5.57
CA ASP A 43 8.04 -11.86 -5.45
C ASP A 43 9.13 -10.90 -5.92
N ILE A 44 10.06 -10.59 -5.02
CA ILE A 44 11.25 -9.79 -5.32
C ILE A 44 12.48 -10.65 -5.04
N ASP A 45 13.11 -11.13 -6.10
CA ASP A 45 14.31 -11.96 -6.02
C ASP A 45 14.13 -13.18 -5.10
N GLY A 46 12.97 -13.83 -5.19
CA GLY A 46 12.65 -15.00 -4.38
C GLY A 46 12.15 -14.70 -2.98
N LYS A 47 12.06 -13.43 -2.59
CA LYS A 47 11.54 -13.03 -1.29
C LYS A 47 10.12 -12.48 -1.42
N PRO A 48 9.16 -12.97 -0.62
CA PRO A 48 7.79 -12.49 -0.68
C PRO A 48 7.61 -11.18 0.10
N TYR A 49 6.84 -10.26 -0.49
CA TYR A 49 6.35 -9.04 0.16
C TYR A 49 4.85 -8.94 -0.07
N ILE A 50 4.13 -8.39 0.89
CA ILE A 50 2.67 -8.27 0.81
C ILE A 50 2.28 -6.81 1.10
N PRO A 51 2.35 -5.90 0.10
CA PRO A 51 1.87 -4.54 0.29
C PRO A 51 0.38 -4.53 0.64
N ASP A 52 -0.05 -3.55 1.42
CA ASP A 52 -1.45 -3.46 1.84
C ASP A 52 -2.36 -3.15 0.66
N VAL A 53 -1.96 -2.24 -0.22
CA VAL A 53 -2.69 -1.90 -1.45
C VAL A 53 -1.69 -1.86 -2.60
N LEU A 54 -2.08 -2.46 -3.72
CA LEU A 54 -1.26 -2.50 -4.93
C LEU A 54 -2.07 -1.95 -6.10
N VAL A 55 -1.43 -1.12 -6.92
CA VAL A 55 -2.05 -0.54 -8.11
C VAL A 55 -1.28 -1.01 -9.34
N TYR A 56 -2.01 -1.61 -10.27
CA TYR A 56 -1.49 -2.12 -11.54
C TYR A 56 -2.10 -1.36 -12.71
N PRO A 57 -1.44 -1.39 -13.88
CA PRO A 57 -2.07 -0.87 -15.09
C PRO A 57 -3.41 -1.58 -15.36
N LYS A 58 -4.32 -0.86 -16.01
CA LYS A 58 -5.63 -1.41 -16.34
C LYS A 58 -5.48 -2.67 -17.16
N ARG A 59 -6.19 -3.73 -16.75
CA ARG A 59 -6.16 -5.05 -17.41
C ARG A 59 -7.47 -5.77 -17.17
N LYS A 60 -7.72 -6.80 -17.99
CA LYS A 60 -8.81 -7.71 -17.76
C LYS A 60 -8.42 -8.70 -16.67
N VAL A 61 -9.28 -8.85 -15.67
CA VAL A 61 -9.11 -9.85 -14.62
C VAL A 61 -9.79 -11.15 -15.05
N SER A 62 -9.01 -12.23 -15.15
CA SER A 62 -9.55 -13.53 -15.51
C SER A 62 -10.14 -14.22 -14.28
N ARG A 63 -11.43 -14.54 -14.34
CA ARG A 63 -12.11 -15.21 -13.24
C ARG A 63 -11.70 -16.68 -13.08
N LYS A 64 -11.13 -17.27 -14.13
CA LYS A 64 -10.79 -18.70 -14.16
C LYS A 64 -9.30 -18.97 -13.95
N HIS A 65 -8.46 -17.96 -14.12
CA HIS A 65 -7.01 -18.11 -14.04
C HIS A 65 -6.47 -17.11 -13.03
N ASP A 66 -6.32 -17.55 -11.80
CA ASP A 66 -5.83 -16.72 -10.71
C ASP A 66 -4.30 -16.66 -10.72
N ILE A 67 -3.77 -15.64 -10.07
CA ILE A 67 -2.33 -15.46 -9.87
C ILE A 67 -2.09 -15.44 -8.38
N ILE A 68 -1.39 -16.45 -7.86
CA ILE A 68 -1.14 -16.60 -6.42
C ILE A 68 -0.06 -15.63 -5.95
N GLN A 69 0.95 -15.43 -6.78
CA GLN A 69 2.10 -14.59 -6.47
C GLN A 69 2.49 -13.79 -7.71
N MET A 70 2.54 -12.48 -7.59
CA MET A 70 2.87 -11.60 -8.70
C MET A 70 4.38 -11.49 -8.88
N THR A 71 4.85 -11.67 -10.10
CA THR A 71 6.23 -11.39 -10.49
C THR A 71 6.35 -10.02 -11.16
N GLU A 72 5.23 -9.51 -11.69
CA GLU A 72 5.15 -8.14 -12.19
C GLU A 72 4.99 -7.18 -11.01
N MET A 73 5.82 -6.15 -10.95
CA MET A 73 5.72 -5.15 -9.88
C MET A 73 4.54 -4.22 -10.11
N PRO A 74 3.85 -3.80 -9.04
CA PRO A 74 2.81 -2.78 -9.17
C PRO A 74 3.42 -1.42 -9.54
N LEU A 75 2.60 -0.53 -10.08
CA LEU A 75 2.97 0.87 -10.28
C LEU A 75 3.08 1.60 -8.95
N LEU A 76 2.18 1.29 -8.01
CA LEU A 76 2.11 1.87 -6.68
C LEU A 76 2.00 0.74 -5.65
N ALA A 77 2.81 0.80 -4.62
CA ALA A 77 2.69 -0.02 -3.42
C ALA A 77 2.38 0.89 -2.23
N VAL A 78 1.35 0.56 -1.48
CA VAL A 78 0.94 1.30 -0.30
C VAL A 78 1.13 0.45 0.93
N GLU A 79 1.76 1.02 1.95
CA GLU A 79 1.85 0.44 3.29
C GLU A 79 1.08 1.31 4.27
N ILE A 80 0.20 0.69 5.04
CA ILE A 80 -0.56 1.37 6.09
C ILE A 80 0.11 1.03 7.41
N LEU A 81 0.58 2.05 8.13
CA LEU A 81 1.29 1.85 9.38
C LEU A 81 0.35 1.24 10.41
N SER A 82 0.70 0.06 10.92
CA SER A 82 -0.03 -0.58 12.01
C SER A 82 0.53 -0.12 13.36
N PRO A 83 -0.24 -0.28 14.45
CA PRO A 83 0.23 0.13 15.78
C PRO A 83 1.51 -0.56 16.24
N THR A 84 1.84 -1.71 15.67
CA THR A 84 3.00 -2.52 16.07
C THR A 84 4.19 -2.38 15.13
N GLN A 85 4.05 -1.63 14.02
CA GLN A 85 5.13 -1.43 13.07
C GLN A 85 5.87 -0.11 13.30
N GLY A 86 7.18 -0.12 13.05
CA GLY A 86 7.99 1.08 13.00
C GLY A 86 8.11 1.63 11.58
N THR A 87 8.33 2.92 11.47
CA THR A 87 8.53 3.60 10.17
C THR A 87 9.74 3.04 9.43
N LYS A 88 10.80 2.71 10.15
CA LYS A 88 12.02 2.15 9.53
C LYS A 88 11.74 0.84 8.81
N GLU A 89 10.93 -0.03 9.39
CA GLU A 89 10.54 -1.31 8.76
C GLU A 89 9.85 -1.07 7.41
N ILE A 90 8.97 -0.07 7.35
CA ILE A 90 8.27 0.27 6.12
C ILE A 90 9.23 0.87 5.09
N LEU A 91 10.15 1.74 5.51
CA LEU A 91 11.14 2.32 4.60
C LEU A 91 12.08 1.26 4.04
N ASP A 92 12.42 0.24 4.80
CA ASP A 92 13.20 -0.90 4.32
C ASP A 92 12.44 -1.66 3.21
N LYS A 93 11.12 -1.81 3.35
CA LYS A 93 10.28 -2.39 2.30
C LYS A 93 10.27 -1.50 1.05
N PHE A 94 10.15 -0.18 1.23
CA PHE A 94 10.14 0.75 0.10
C PHE A 94 11.45 0.69 -0.69
N GLU A 95 12.57 0.53 -0.01
CA GLU A 95 13.87 0.35 -0.68
C GLU A 95 13.82 -0.85 -1.62
N ALA A 96 13.29 -1.98 -1.14
CA ALA A 96 13.14 -3.18 -1.96
C ALA A 96 12.18 -2.97 -3.12
N TYR A 97 11.05 -2.28 -2.88
CA TYR A 97 10.05 -2.01 -3.91
C TYR A 97 10.63 -1.14 -5.02
N PHE A 98 11.29 -0.04 -4.68
CA PHE A 98 11.89 0.83 -5.68
C PHE A 98 12.99 0.12 -6.48
N ALA A 99 13.82 -0.67 -5.80
CA ALA A 99 14.87 -1.44 -6.47
C ALA A 99 14.30 -2.44 -7.47
N ALA A 100 13.10 -2.96 -7.21
CA ALA A 100 12.41 -3.91 -8.08
C ALA A 100 11.61 -3.25 -9.21
N GLY A 101 11.51 -1.91 -9.24
CA GLY A 101 10.84 -1.18 -10.30
C GLY A 101 9.47 -0.60 -9.96
N VAL A 102 9.02 -0.68 -8.71
CA VAL A 102 7.81 0.04 -8.27
C VAL A 102 8.05 1.54 -8.42
N ARG A 103 7.08 2.26 -8.99
CA ARG A 103 7.29 3.67 -9.37
C ARG A 103 6.96 4.65 -8.27
N SER A 104 6.01 4.31 -7.41
CA SER A 104 5.58 5.13 -6.28
C SER A 104 5.31 4.26 -5.07
N CYS A 105 5.63 4.76 -3.90
CA CYS A 105 5.27 4.10 -2.63
C CYS A 105 4.62 5.12 -1.70
N TRP A 106 3.48 4.74 -1.10
CA TRP A 106 2.77 5.59 -0.16
C TRP A 106 2.82 4.99 1.24
N LEU A 107 3.17 5.82 2.21
CA LEU A 107 3.03 5.48 3.63
C LEU A 107 1.81 6.19 4.19
N VAL A 108 0.85 5.40 4.66
CA VAL A 108 -0.38 5.91 5.27
C VAL A 108 -0.26 5.77 6.79
N GLU A 109 -0.41 6.87 7.50
CA GLU A 109 -0.32 6.92 8.96
C GLU A 109 -1.65 7.35 9.57
N PRO A 110 -2.53 6.39 9.92
CA PRO A 110 -3.89 6.72 10.38
C PRO A 110 -3.93 7.55 11.65
N VAL A 111 -3.02 7.31 12.61
CA VAL A 111 -3.01 8.04 13.88
C VAL A 111 -2.76 9.52 13.64
N MET A 112 -1.85 9.85 12.74
CA MET A 112 -1.54 11.24 12.41
C MET A 112 -2.45 11.82 11.33
N GLY A 113 -3.18 10.97 10.62
CA GLY A 113 -4.05 11.39 9.52
C GLY A 113 -3.28 11.94 8.34
N VAL A 114 -2.13 11.34 8.02
CA VAL A 114 -1.25 11.81 6.95
C VAL A 114 -0.90 10.70 5.98
N VAL A 115 -0.59 11.11 4.74
CA VAL A 115 -0.07 10.22 3.69
C VAL A 115 1.21 10.82 3.16
N SER A 116 2.28 10.02 3.14
CA SER A 116 3.55 10.41 2.53
C SER A 116 3.71 9.68 1.19
N VAL A 117 3.83 10.46 0.13
CA VAL A 117 4.00 9.96 -1.24
C VAL A 117 5.48 10.00 -1.58
N HIS A 118 6.06 8.83 -1.80
CA HIS A 118 7.47 8.68 -2.16
C HIS A 118 7.58 8.43 -3.66
N SER A 119 8.33 9.28 -4.35
CA SER A 119 8.73 9.07 -5.76
C SER A 119 10.07 8.36 -5.86
N SER A 120 10.83 8.36 -4.77
CA SER A 120 12.03 7.56 -4.52
C SER A 120 12.17 7.40 -3.01
N LEU A 121 13.13 6.59 -2.56
CA LEU A 121 13.32 6.39 -1.13
C LEU A 121 13.57 7.71 -0.39
N GLU A 122 14.28 8.63 -1.01
CA GLU A 122 14.71 9.90 -0.40
C GLU A 122 13.81 11.09 -0.72
N ASN A 123 12.89 10.92 -1.67
CA ASN A 123 12.06 12.01 -2.18
C ASN A 123 10.61 11.75 -1.83
N ALA A 124 10.14 12.38 -0.75
CA ALA A 124 8.78 12.19 -0.26
C ALA A 124 8.10 13.53 -0.03
N GLN A 125 6.79 13.53 -0.25
CA GLN A 125 5.93 14.67 0.06
C GLN A 125 4.81 14.18 0.97
N THR A 126 4.59 14.87 2.10
CA THR A 126 3.60 14.49 3.09
C THR A 126 2.39 15.40 3.01
N PHE A 127 1.21 14.79 2.99
CA PHE A 127 -0.08 15.46 2.89
C PHE A 127 -0.84 15.25 4.20
N SER A 128 -1.24 16.35 4.83
CA SER A 128 -2.00 16.36 6.09
C SER A 128 -3.37 17.03 5.97
N SER A 129 -3.66 17.63 4.83
CA SER A 129 -4.94 18.26 4.51
C SER A 129 -5.11 18.34 2.99
N GLY A 130 -6.33 18.60 2.53
CA GLY A 130 -6.62 18.73 1.11
C GLY A 130 -6.49 17.41 0.36
N ASP A 131 -5.85 17.45 -0.78
CA ASP A 131 -5.70 16.29 -1.66
C ASP A 131 -4.31 15.65 -1.52
N VAL A 132 -4.31 14.33 -1.56
CA VAL A 132 -3.07 13.56 -1.81
C VAL A 132 -2.78 13.64 -3.29
N VAL A 133 -1.54 13.99 -3.65
CA VAL A 133 -1.11 14.15 -5.04
C VAL A 133 0.10 13.27 -5.30
N ASP A 134 0.00 12.44 -6.32
CA ASP A 134 1.12 11.63 -6.83
C ASP A 134 1.34 12.02 -8.29
N ASP A 135 2.36 12.83 -8.53
CA ASP A 135 2.65 13.33 -9.88
C ASP A 135 3.25 12.26 -10.79
N VAL A 136 3.87 11.22 -10.23
CA VAL A 136 4.44 10.13 -11.03
C VAL A 136 3.34 9.33 -11.73
N LEU A 137 2.24 9.09 -11.03
CA LEU A 137 1.13 8.27 -11.52
C LEU A 137 -0.10 9.09 -11.92
N ASP A 138 -0.02 10.42 -11.81
CA ASP A 138 -1.15 11.33 -12.05
C ASP A 138 -2.37 10.91 -11.24
N ILE A 139 -2.17 10.74 -9.93
CA ILE A 139 -3.23 10.43 -8.99
C ILE A 139 -3.45 11.62 -8.08
N ARG A 140 -4.70 12.01 -7.93
CA ARG A 140 -5.13 13.04 -6.98
C ARG A 140 -6.42 12.56 -6.34
N LEU A 141 -6.45 12.53 -5.01
CA LEU A 141 -7.69 12.21 -4.30
C LEU A 141 -7.73 12.91 -2.94
N PRO A 142 -8.94 13.25 -2.46
CA PRO A 142 -9.08 13.91 -1.18
C PRO A 142 -8.58 13.02 -0.03
N LEU A 143 -7.76 13.60 0.84
CA LEU A 143 -7.28 12.92 2.04
C LEU A 143 -8.46 12.41 2.89
N ALA A 144 -9.56 13.19 2.91
CA ALA A 144 -10.77 12.85 3.65
C ALA A 144 -11.40 11.53 3.19
N GLU A 145 -11.22 11.11 1.93
CA GLU A 145 -11.75 9.84 1.45
C GLU A 145 -10.95 8.64 1.96
N ILE A 146 -9.72 8.86 2.37
CA ILE A 146 -8.87 7.82 2.95
C ILE A 146 -9.21 7.64 4.43
N PHE A 147 -9.41 8.74 5.16
CA PHE A 147 -9.55 8.73 6.62
C PHE A 147 -10.97 8.94 7.12
N ARG A 148 -11.94 8.85 6.22
CA ARG A 148 -13.34 9.02 6.64
C ARG A 148 -13.86 7.80 7.42
#